data_4745c3da74ea804a802af9b8bdd76074
#
_entry.id   4745c3da74ea804a802af9b8bdd76074
#
_cell.length_a   1.000
_cell.length_b   1.000
_cell.length_c   1.000
_cell.angle_alpha   90.00
_cell.angle_beta   90.00
_cell.angle_gamma   90.00
#
_symmetry.space_group_name_H-M   'P 1'
#
loop_
_entity.id
_entity.type
_entity.pdbx_description
1 polymer ?
#
loop_
_entity_poly.entity_id
_entity_poly.type
_entity_poly.pdbx_seq_one_letter_code
_entity_poly.pdbx_strand_id
1 'polypeptide(L)'
;AEFLNALEKAGELIRVSEPIATELEITELADREMKKPGGGKALLIEQPTVNGEVSPMPVAINTMGSVKRMAMALGAESVGAVAEELGSLVQAKPPTGLRDAMALLGQALGLRHARPKKVKRGPCKEVIHRFDSPASRTEPWPNATDVNDPSTLTPNPSTLLNLPIMQCWPLDGGRFLTLPCVVTRDPDT
;
A
#
# COMPACT_ATOMS: atom_id res chain seq x y z
N ALA A 1 -0.48 10.92 0.47
CA ALA A 1 -1.27 12.17 0.61
C ALA A 1 -2.01 12.55 -0.68
N GLU A 2 -1.34 12.64 -1.84
CA GLU A 2 -1.95 13.12 -3.09
C GLU A 2 -3.17 12.29 -3.54
N PHE A 3 -3.05 10.97 -3.51
CA PHE A 3 -4.16 10.08 -3.91
C PHE A 3 -5.37 10.20 -2.97
N LEU A 4 -5.16 10.28 -1.65
CA LEU A 4 -6.26 10.49 -0.70
C LEU A 4 -6.96 11.83 -0.93
N ASN A 5 -6.21 12.88 -1.23
CA ASN A 5 -6.77 14.19 -1.58
C ASN A 5 -7.58 14.14 -2.90
N ALA A 6 -7.14 13.34 -3.87
CA ALA A 6 -7.88 13.12 -5.10
C ALA A 6 -9.20 12.38 -4.84
N LEU A 7 -9.17 11.33 -4.01
CA LEU A 7 -10.36 10.60 -3.59
C LEU A 7 -11.36 11.50 -2.85
N GLU A 8 -10.87 12.35 -1.96
CA GLU A 8 -11.70 13.28 -1.20
C GLU A 8 -12.39 14.31 -2.13
N LYS A 9 -11.63 14.92 -3.04
CA LYS A 9 -12.19 15.84 -4.05
C LYS A 9 -13.22 15.17 -4.97
N ALA A 10 -13.05 13.89 -5.27
CA ALA A 10 -13.97 13.11 -6.08
C ALA A 10 -15.21 12.60 -5.30
N GLY A 11 -15.28 12.87 -3.99
CA GLY A 11 -16.34 12.36 -3.10
C GLY A 11 -16.26 10.86 -2.85
N GLU A 12 -15.08 10.24 -3.05
CA GLU A 12 -14.82 8.80 -2.92
C GLU A 12 -14.17 8.44 -1.58
N LEU A 13 -14.01 9.39 -0.64
CA LEU A 13 -13.41 9.19 0.69
C LEU A 13 -14.37 9.61 1.79
N ILE A 14 -14.41 8.83 2.85
CA ILE A 14 -15.03 9.19 4.14
C ILE A 14 -13.92 9.26 5.18
N ARG A 15 -13.89 10.35 5.97
CA ARG A 15 -13.02 10.47 7.14
C ARG A 15 -13.77 9.97 8.36
N VAL A 16 -13.10 9.17 9.17
CA VAL A 16 -13.59 8.66 10.44
C VAL A 16 -12.68 9.23 11.52
N SER A 17 -13.23 10.17 12.30
CA SER A 17 -12.46 10.90 13.32
C SER A 17 -12.50 10.21 14.69
N GLU A 18 -13.45 9.31 14.90
CA GLU A 18 -13.56 8.54 16.13
C GLU A 18 -12.39 7.54 16.24
N PRO A 19 -11.92 7.27 17.48
CA PRO A 19 -10.95 6.21 17.71
C PRO A 19 -11.52 4.83 17.33
N ILE A 20 -10.84 4.11 16.43
CA ILE A 20 -11.26 2.78 15.94
C ILE A 20 -10.12 1.79 16.13
N ALA A 21 -10.44 0.61 16.68
CA ALA A 21 -9.43 -0.41 16.91
C ALA A 21 -8.92 -1.06 15.61
N THR A 22 -7.62 -1.28 15.55
CA THR A 22 -6.99 -2.02 14.45
C THR A 22 -7.31 -3.51 14.50
N GLU A 23 -7.76 -4.02 15.65
CA GLU A 23 -8.28 -5.36 15.80
C GLU A 23 -9.76 -5.39 15.39
N LEU A 24 -10.04 -5.97 14.24
CA LEU A 24 -11.36 -6.30 13.69
C LEU A 24 -12.26 -5.10 13.34
N GLU A 25 -12.29 -4.00 14.13
CA GLU A 25 -13.25 -2.90 13.94
C GLU A 25 -13.06 -2.17 12.62
N ILE A 26 -11.81 -1.82 12.26
CA ILE A 26 -11.53 -1.17 10.96
C ILE A 26 -11.95 -2.08 9.81
N THR A 27 -11.71 -3.39 9.94
CA THR A 27 -12.08 -4.37 8.92
C THR A 27 -13.59 -4.49 8.80
N GLU A 28 -14.32 -4.50 9.90
CA GLU A 28 -15.78 -4.55 9.91
C GLU A 28 -16.39 -3.31 9.22
N LEU A 29 -15.86 -2.12 9.51
CA LEU A 29 -16.30 -0.90 8.83
C LEU A 29 -16.03 -0.95 7.33
N ALA A 30 -14.84 -1.45 6.94
CA ALA A 30 -14.48 -1.60 5.54
C ALA A 30 -15.35 -2.65 4.83
N ASP A 31 -15.66 -3.77 5.48
CA ASP A 31 -16.52 -4.83 4.95
C ASP A 31 -17.94 -4.30 4.66
N ARG A 32 -18.50 -3.55 5.59
CA ARG A 32 -19.82 -2.90 5.38
C ARG A 32 -19.78 -1.92 4.22
N GLU A 33 -18.68 -1.16 4.10
CA GLU A 33 -18.54 -0.19 3.01
C GLU A 33 -18.37 -0.89 1.66
N MET A 34 -17.52 -1.92 1.58
CA MET A 34 -17.27 -2.69 0.35
C MET A 34 -18.51 -3.39 -0.20
N LYS A 35 -19.43 -3.78 0.66
CA LYS A 35 -20.69 -4.45 0.28
C LYS A 35 -21.76 -3.50 -0.28
N LYS A 36 -21.55 -2.19 -0.19
CA LYS A 36 -22.43 -1.21 -0.84
C LYS A 36 -22.33 -1.26 -2.36
N PRO A 37 -23.39 -0.88 -3.08
CA PRO A 37 -23.34 -0.81 -4.55
C PRO A 37 -22.13 0.01 -5.03
N GLY A 38 -21.42 -0.53 -6.02
CA GLY A 38 -20.23 0.11 -6.57
C GLY A 38 -18.98 0.03 -5.68
N GLY A 39 -18.97 -0.79 -4.61
CA GLY A 39 -17.83 -0.99 -3.71
C GLY A 39 -17.69 0.10 -2.64
N GLY A 40 -18.75 0.88 -2.39
CA GLY A 40 -18.78 1.95 -1.41
C GLY A 40 -17.67 2.98 -1.57
N LYS A 41 -17.24 3.61 -0.48
CA LYS A 41 -16.17 4.61 -0.47
C LYS A 41 -14.91 4.11 0.23
N ALA A 42 -13.80 4.75 -0.02
CA ALA A 42 -12.59 4.60 0.79
C ALA A 42 -12.83 5.20 2.18
N LEU A 43 -12.21 4.62 3.20
CA LEU A 43 -12.23 5.14 4.56
C LEU A 43 -10.83 5.61 4.96
N LEU A 44 -10.75 6.76 5.60
CA LEU A 44 -9.55 7.23 6.28
C LEU A 44 -9.85 7.30 7.77
N ILE A 45 -9.30 6.34 8.52
CA ILE A 45 -9.38 6.29 9.97
C ILE A 45 -8.29 7.21 10.51
N GLU A 46 -8.68 8.34 11.08
CA GLU A 46 -7.74 9.37 11.55
C GLU A 46 -7.10 9.00 12.87
N GLN A 47 -7.80 8.26 13.72
CA GLN A 47 -7.36 7.83 15.04
C GLN A 47 -7.44 6.30 15.20
N PRO A 48 -6.64 5.52 14.45
CA PRO A 48 -6.62 4.07 14.67
C PRO A 48 -5.98 3.78 16.04
N THR A 49 -6.55 2.85 16.81
CA THR A 49 -6.00 2.43 18.09
C THR A 49 -5.31 1.06 17.98
N VAL A 50 -4.18 0.95 18.65
CA VAL A 50 -3.41 -0.29 18.79
C VAL A 50 -3.30 -0.60 20.27
N ASN A 51 -3.84 -1.73 20.72
CA ASN A 51 -3.89 -2.09 22.13
C ASN A 51 -4.51 -0.99 23.03
N GLY A 52 -5.50 -0.28 22.51
CA GLY A 52 -6.20 0.80 23.22
C GLY A 52 -5.53 2.18 23.14
N GLU A 53 -4.34 2.30 22.57
CA GLU A 53 -3.64 3.58 22.40
C GLU A 53 -3.80 4.11 20.97
N VAL A 54 -4.04 5.41 20.83
CA VAL A 54 -4.17 6.06 19.52
C VAL A 54 -2.82 6.11 18.82
N SER A 55 -2.75 5.55 17.61
CA SER A 55 -1.57 5.65 16.77
C SER A 55 -1.48 7.05 16.13
N PRO A 56 -0.29 7.64 16.05
CA PRO A 56 -0.08 8.90 15.34
C PRO A 56 -0.21 8.79 13.82
N MET A 57 -0.30 7.56 13.31
CA MET A 57 -0.37 7.27 11.89
C MET A 57 -1.79 6.82 11.52
N PRO A 58 -2.48 7.53 10.60
CA PRO A 58 -3.82 7.14 10.16
C PRO A 58 -3.78 5.89 9.28
N VAL A 59 -4.92 5.20 9.19
CA VAL A 59 -5.13 4.03 8.31
C VAL A 59 -6.10 4.40 7.19
N ALA A 60 -5.70 4.14 5.95
CA ALA A 60 -6.58 4.23 4.79
C ALA A 60 -6.92 2.82 4.29
N ILE A 61 -8.21 2.54 4.14
CA ILE A 61 -8.71 1.22 3.71
C ILE A 61 -9.76 1.37 2.61
N ASN A 62 -9.99 0.29 1.85
CA ASN A 62 -10.90 0.25 0.70
C ASN A 62 -10.55 1.29 -0.39
N THR A 63 -9.29 1.71 -0.46
CA THR A 63 -8.84 2.73 -1.41
C THR A 63 -8.93 2.28 -2.87
N MET A 64 -8.88 0.98 -3.13
CA MET A 64 -8.98 0.35 -4.46
C MET A 64 -10.29 -0.42 -4.67
N GLY A 65 -11.26 -0.31 -3.79
CA GLY A 65 -12.48 -1.13 -3.76
C GLY A 65 -13.54 -0.77 -4.81
N SER A 66 -13.25 0.10 -5.78
CA SER A 66 -14.14 0.35 -6.92
C SER A 66 -13.35 0.54 -8.21
N VAL A 67 -13.99 0.23 -9.35
CA VAL A 67 -13.40 0.43 -10.69
C VAL A 67 -13.01 1.90 -10.91
N LYS A 68 -13.82 2.82 -10.40
CA LYS A 68 -13.54 4.27 -10.47
C LYS A 68 -12.24 4.63 -9.71
N ARG A 69 -12.10 4.15 -8.46
CA ARG A 69 -10.88 4.42 -7.66
C ARG A 69 -9.65 3.74 -8.24
N MET A 70 -9.81 2.53 -8.81
CA MET A 70 -8.71 1.87 -9.54
C MET A 70 -8.26 2.69 -10.74
N ALA A 71 -9.19 3.21 -11.56
CA ALA A 71 -8.86 4.07 -12.69
C ALA A 71 -8.14 5.35 -12.22
N MET A 72 -8.63 5.99 -11.15
CA MET A 72 -7.98 7.17 -10.54
C MET A 72 -6.55 6.86 -10.06
N ALA A 73 -6.32 5.68 -9.45
CA ALA A 73 -4.99 5.26 -9.00
C ALA A 73 -4.02 5.02 -10.17
N LEU A 74 -4.54 4.55 -11.30
CA LEU A 74 -3.77 4.36 -12.53
C LEU A 74 -3.57 5.67 -13.32
N GLY A 75 -4.22 6.76 -12.92
CA GLY A 75 -4.22 8.03 -13.66
C GLY A 75 -4.90 7.92 -15.03
N ALA A 76 -5.84 7.00 -15.17
CA ALA A 76 -6.53 6.70 -16.41
C ALA A 76 -8.02 7.08 -16.35
N GLU A 77 -8.63 7.24 -17.51
CA GLU A 77 -10.06 7.51 -17.62
C GLU A 77 -10.90 6.29 -17.17
N SER A 78 -10.43 5.09 -17.53
CA SER A 78 -11.05 3.84 -17.12
C SER A 78 -10.03 2.70 -17.05
N VAL A 79 -10.35 1.65 -16.29
CA VAL A 79 -9.55 0.42 -16.28
C VAL A 79 -9.57 -0.26 -17.65
N GLY A 80 -10.69 -0.17 -18.38
CA GLY A 80 -10.82 -0.67 -19.74
C GLY A 80 -9.82 -0.02 -20.72
N ALA A 81 -9.65 1.30 -20.65
CA ALA A 81 -8.69 2.03 -21.48
C ALA A 81 -7.26 1.54 -21.25
N VAL A 82 -6.88 1.30 -19.98
CA VAL A 82 -5.57 0.72 -19.64
C VAL A 82 -5.43 -0.69 -20.20
N ALA A 83 -6.48 -1.51 -20.11
CA ALA A 83 -6.46 -2.87 -20.64
C ALA A 83 -6.32 -2.89 -22.17
N GLU A 84 -6.99 -1.98 -22.87
CA GLU A 84 -6.87 -1.83 -24.33
C GLU A 84 -5.46 -1.37 -24.73
N GLU A 85 -4.89 -0.39 -24.02
CA GLU A 85 -3.53 0.08 -24.25
C GLU A 85 -2.51 -1.06 -24.07
N LEU A 86 -2.58 -1.80 -22.96
CA LEU A 86 -1.71 -2.95 -22.72
C LEU A 86 -1.95 -4.05 -23.73
N GLY A 87 -3.19 -4.34 -24.10
CA GLY A 87 -3.54 -5.31 -25.12
C GLY A 87 -2.93 -4.98 -26.49
N SER A 88 -2.95 -3.69 -26.86
CA SER A 88 -2.34 -3.22 -28.10
C SER A 88 -0.82 -3.41 -28.13
N LEU A 89 -0.15 -3.23 -26.98
CA LEU A 89 1.29 -3.45 -26.85
C LEU A 89 1.66 -4.94 -26.95
N VAL A 90 0.87 -5.81 -26.32
CA VAL A 90 1.10 -7.27 -26.35
C VAL A 90 0.83 -7.86 -27.74
N GLN A 91 -0.16 -7.31 -28.45
CA GLN A 91 -0.54 -7.77 -29.79
C GLN A 91 0.24 -7.09 -30.91
N ALA A 92 1.17 -6.19 -30.60
CA ALA A 92 1.98 -5.50 -31.59
C ALA A 92 2.76 -6.52 -32.47
N LYS A 93 2.43 -6.57 -33.77
CA LYS A 93 3.12 -7.41 -34.74
C LYS A 93 4.42 -6.75 -35.18
N PRO A 94 5.43 -7.55 -35.62
CA PRO A 94 6.63 -6.98 -36.21
C PRO A 94 6.26 -6.08 -37.41
N PRO A 95 6.93 -4.93 -37.59
CA PRO A 95 6.60 -3.99 -38.65
C PRO A 95 6.84 -4.64 -40.00
N THR A 96 5.85 -4.56 -40.90
CA THR A 96 5.92 -5.08 -42.26
C THR A 96 6.34 -4.05 -43.28
N GLY A 97 6.44 -2.75 -42.84
CA GLY A 97 6.80 -1.65 -43.73
C GLY A 97 7.33 -0.41 -42.95
N LEU A 98 7.84 0.57 -43.72
CA LEU A 98 8.39 1.83 -43.15
C LEU A 98 7.39 2.62 -42.32
N ARG A 99 6.11 2.62 -42.70
CA ARG A 99 5.04 3.29 -41.96
C ARG A 99 4.81 2.65 -40.59
N ASP A 100 4.77 1.33 -40.55
CA ASP A 100 4.59 0.54 -39.32
C ASP A 100 5.80 0.73 -38.41
N ALA A 101 7.00 0.76 -38.99
CA ALA A 101 8.25 1.00 -38.24
C ALA A 101 8.25 2.41 -37.60
N MET A 102 7.76 3.44 -38.30
CA MET A 102 7.66 4.79 -37.74
C MET A 102 6.60 4.88 -36.61
N ALA A 103 5.47 4.19 -36.74
CA ALA A 103 4.45 4.13 -35.70
C ALA A 103 4.98 3.42 -34.43
N LEU A 104 5.69 2.28 -34.61
CA LEU A 104 6.34 1.57 -33.51
C LEU A 104 7.47 2.38 -32.87
N LEU A 105 8.18 3.19 -33.65
CA LEU A 105 9.21 4.09 -33.10
C LEU A 105 8.60 5.14 -32.17
N GLY A 106 7.42 5.67 -32.52
CA GLY A 106 6.66 6.60 -31.66
C GLY A 106 6.25 5.95 -30.33
N GLN A 107 5.73 4.72 -30.39
CA GLN A 107 5.39 3.92 -29.20
C GLN A 107 6.64 3.57 -28.38
N ALA A 108 7.74 3.17 -29.02
CA ALA A 108 9.00 2.86 -28.34
C ALA A 108 9.63 4.07 -27.66
N LEU A 109 9.47 5.28 -28.23
CA LEU A 109 9.89 6.54 -27.59
C LEU A 109 9.08 6.83 -26.32
N GLY A 110 7.78 6.48 -26.30
CA GLY A 110 6.95 6.52 -25.07
C GLY A 110 7.46 5.54 -24.02
N LEU A 111 7.78 4.31 -24.39
CA LEU A 111 8.28 3.26 -23.50
C LEU A 111 9.65 3.58 -22.87
N ARG A 112 10.43 4.52 -23.43
CA ARG A 112 11.70 4.95 -22.80
C ARG A 112 11.47 5.55 -21.41
N HIS A 113 10.28 6.09 -21.11
CA HIS A 113 9.91 6.58 -19.79
C HIS A 113 9.59 5.47 -18.78
N ALA A 114 9.31 4.26 -19.27
CA ALA A 114 9.09 3.08 -18.42
C ALA A 114 10.39 2.48 -17.87
N ARG A 115 11.58 2.87 -18.37
CA ARG A 115 12.85 2.38 -17.82
C ARG A 115 13.07 2.90 -16.39
N PRO A 116 13.35 1.99 -15.45
CA PRO A 116 13.68 2.39 -14.08
C PRO A 116 14.86 3.36 -14.04
N LYS A 117 14.69 4.48 -13.35
CA LYS A 117 15.78 5.45 -13.13
C LYS A 117 16.37 5.24 -11.74
N LYS A 118 17.67 5.04 -11.68
CA LYS A 118 18.39 4.98 -10.40
C LYS A 118 18.54 6.39 -9.85
N VAL A 119 17.90 6.65 -8.70
CA VAL A 119 17.93 7.94 -8.04
C VAL A 119 18.72 7.84 -6.72
N LYS A 120 19.53 8.85 -6.41
CA LYS A 120 20.26 8.91 -5.14
C LYS A 120 19.37 9.37 -3.98
N ARG A 121 18.35 10.16 -4.27
CA ARG A 121 17.36 10.69 -3.31
C ARG A 121 15.96 10.39 -3.82
N GLY A 122 15.03 10.14 -2.92
CA GLY A 122 13.64 9.90 -3.23
C GLY A 122 12.78 9.98 -1.97
N PRO A 123 11.45 10.18 -2.08
CA PRO A 123 10.56 10.34 -0.93
C PRO A 123 10.69 9.23 0.12
N CYS A 124 10.92 7.98 -0.31
CA CYS A 124 11.12 6.85 0.59
C CYS A 124 12.47 6.86 1.35
N LYS A 125 13.34 7.85 1.11
CA LYS A 125 14.62 8.02 1.79
C LYS A 125 14.71 9.31 2.59
N GLU A 126 13.65 10.07 2.71
CA GLU A 126 13.61 11.34 3.45
C GLU A 126 13.62 11.10 4.95
N VAL A 127 12.97 10.03 5.40
CA VAL A 127 12.97 9.63 6.81
C VAL A 127 13.70 8.30 6.94
N ILE A 128 14.76 8.30 7.74
CA ILE A 128 15.59 7.12 8.00
C ILE A 128 15.64 6.90 9.51
N HIS A 129 15.04 5.82 9.97
CA HIS A 129 15.19 5.37 11.35
C HIS A 129 16.40 4.42 11.44
N ARG A 130 17.35 4.75 12.29
CA ARG A 130 18.55 3.92 12.53
C ARG A 130 18.47 3.32 13.92
N PHE A 131 18.81 2.06 14.00
CA PHE A 131 18.92 1.35 15.26
C PHE A 131 20.38 1.40 15.70
N ASP A 132 20.72 2.27 16.64
CA ASP A 132 22.09 2.43 17.14
C ASP A 132 22.40 1.52 18.33
N SER A 133 21.59 0.48 18.59
CA SER A 133 21.81 -0.42 19.71
C SER A 133 22.62 -1.64 19.28
N PRO A 134 23.83 -1.84 19.87
CA PRO A 134 24.60 -3.07 19.70
C PRO A 134 23.91 -4.30 20.30
N ALA A 135 22.90 -4.12 21.17
CA ALA A 135 22.10 -5.18 21.77
C ALA A 135 21.17 -5.89 20.76
N SER A 136 20.91 -5.30 19.60
CA SER A 136 20.01 -5.90 18.60
C SER A 136 20.62 -7.06 17.81
N ARG A 137 21.91 -7.34 18.00
CA ARG A 137 22.63 -8.38 17.24
C ARG A 137 22.88 -9.70 17.98
N THR A 138 22.62 -9.76 19.29
CA THR A 138 23.00 -10.92 20.12
C THR A 138 21.84 -11.63 20.77
N GLU A 139 20.63 -11.04 20.78
CA GLU A 139 19.46 -11.74 21.30
C GLU A 139 18.78 -12.53 20.18
N PRO A 140 18.55 -13.84 20.39
CA PRO A 140 17.69 -14.59 19.47
C PRO A 140 16.34 -13.92 19.39
N TRP A 141 15.76 -13.86 18.20
CA TRP A 141 14.39 -13.39 17.99
C TRP A 141 13.47 -14.05 19.02
N PRO A 142 12.68 -13.29 19.80
CA PRO A 142 11.79 -13.89 20.80
C PRO A 142 10.91 -14.93 20.12
N ASN A 143 10.81 -16.11 20.72
CA ASN A 143 9.98 -17.19 20.20
C ASN A 143 8.57 -16.65 19.95
N ALA A 144 7.93 -17.10 18.86
CA ALA A 144 6.62 -16.61 18.43
C ALA A 144 5.51 -16.71 19.51
N THR A 145 5.75 -17.45 20.58
CA THR A 145 4.90 -17.53 21.77
C THR A 145 4.91 -16.26 22.63
N ASP A 146 5.96 -15.44 22.54
CA ASP A 146 6.13 -14.25 23.37
C ASP A 146 5.63 -12.97 22.68
N VAL A 147 5.28 -13.06 21.39
CA VAL A 147 4.83 -11.91 20.59
C VAL A 147 3.48 -11.35 21.06
N ASN A 148 2.74 -12.14 21.84
CA ASN A 148 1.42 -11.76 22.36
C ASN A 148 1.45 -11.23 23.81
N ASP A 149 2.63 -11.16 24.44
CA ASP A 149 2.75 -10.52 25.75
C ASP A 149 3.08 -9.03 25.61
N PRO A 150 2.09 -8.14 25.78
CA PRO A 150 2.32 -6.70 25.67
C PRO A 150 3.31 -6.14 26.70
N SER A 151 3.62 -6.89 27.76
CA SER A 151 4.57 -6.47 28.79
C SER A 151 6.03 -6.62 28.39
N THR A 152 6.31 -7.46 27.36
CA THR A 152 7.67 -7.69 26.85
C THR A 152 8.06 -6.73 25.73
N LEU A 153 7.07 -5.97 25.19
CA LEU A 153 7.28 -5.00 24.14
C LEU A 153 7.66 -3.65 24.76
N THR A 154 8.93 -3.48 25.13
CA THR A 154 9.43 -2.13 25.35
C THR A 154 9.26 -1.35 24.02
N PRO A 155 8.60 -0.19 24.03
CA PRO A 155 8.39 0.58 22.81
C PRO A 155 9.74 1.07 22.27
N ASN A 156 10.35 0.26 21.41
CA ASN A 156 11.45 0.73 20.59
C ASN A 156 10.82 1.64 19.51
N PRO A 157 11.12 2.95 19.47
CA PRO A 157 10.42 3.91 18.63
C PRO A 157 10.55 3.65 17.12
N SER A 158 11.21 2.59 16.74
CA SER A 158 11.55 2.31 15.33
C SER A 158 11.20 0.88 14.89
N THR A 159 10.24 0.22 15.53
CA THR A 159 9.80 -1.12 15.11
C THR A 159 8.55 -1.07 14.24
N LEU A 160 8.33 -2.13 13.43
CA LEU A 160 7.08 -2.33 12.68
C LEU A 160 5.85 -2.37 13.60
N LEU A 161 6.03 -2.69 14.88
CA LEU A 161 4.96 -2.76 15.89
C LEU A 161 4.35 -1.37 16.20
N ASN A 162 5.04 -0.29 15.86
CA ASN A 162 4.51 1.07 16.01
C ASN A 162 3.59 1.49 14.85
N LEU A 163 3.50 0.67 13.81
CA LEU A 163 2.54 0.88 12.73
C LEU A 163 1.17 0.35 13.16
N PRO A 164 0.08 1.03 12.79
CA PRO A 164 -1.28 0.56 13.04
C PRO A 164 -1.65 -0.60 12.10
N ILE A 165 -0.90 -1.72 12.23
CA ILE A 165 -1.12 -2.92 11.43
C ILE A 165 -2.37 -3.62 11.94
N MET A 166 -3.28 -3.96 11.02
CA MET A 166 -4.56 -4.53 11.36
C MET A 166 -4.50 -6.03 11.57
N GLN A 167 -5.34 -6.53 12.49
CA GLN A 167 -5.82 -7.90 12.51
C GLN A 167 -7.22 -7.90 11.89
N CYS A 168 -7.37 -8.57 10.74
CA CYS A 168 -8.60 -8.47 9.95
C CYS A 168 -9.68 -9.45 10.40
N TRP A 169 -9.29 -10.66 10.88
CA TRP A 169 -10.22 -11.71 11.26
C TRP A 169 -9.84 -12.34 12.58
N PRO A 170 -10.81 -12.87 13.36
CA PRO A 170 -10.56 -13.45 14.68
C PRO A 170 -9.59 -14.64 14.68
N LEU A 171 -9.54 -15.38 13.58
CA LEU A 171 -8.69 -16.58 13.43
C LEU A 171 -7.43 -16.32 12.62
N ASP A 172 -7.10 -15.07 12.30
CA ASP A 172 -5.81 -14.73 11.70
C ASP A 172 -4.68 -15.07 12.66
N GLY A 173 -3.56 -15.53 12.12
CA GLY A 173 -2.35 -15.83 12.89
C GLY A 173 -1.70 -14.60 13.53
N GLY A 174 -2.25 -13.41 13.35
CA GLY A 174 -1.80 -12.16 13.89
C GLY A 174 -2.07 -10.98 12.95
N ARG A 175 -1.46 -9.85 13.24
CA ARG A 175 -1.52 -8.63 12.41
C ARG A 175 -0.71 -8.82 11.13
N PHE A 176 -1.17 -8.32 9.99
CA PHE A 176 -0.45 -8.42 8.73
C PHE A 176 -0.65 -7.19 7.84
N LEU A 177 0.34 -6.91 7.02
CA LEU A 177 0.28 -5.90 5.97
C LEU A 177 -0.24 -6.52 4.69
N THR A 178 -1.26 -5.91 4.09
CA THR A 178 -1.80 -6.34 2.80
C THR A 178 -1.01 -5.70 1.66
N LEU A 179 -0.83 -6.45 0.56
CA LEU A 179 -0.15 -6.02 -0.66
C LEU A 179 1.32 -5.56 -0.50
N PRO A 180 2.11 -6.06 0.45
CA PRO A 180 3.52 -5.69 0.51
C PRO A 180 4.28 -6.37 -0.62
N CYS A 181 5.13 -5.62 -1.29
CA CYS A 181 6.18 -6.16 -2.14
C CYS A 181 7.49 -6.12 -1.34
N VAL A 182 7.83 -7.23 -0.70
CA VAL A 182 9.01 -7.32 0.17
C VAL A 182 10.23 -7.66 -0.68
N VAL A 183 11.18 -6.72 -0.71
CA VAL A 183 12.48 -6.91 -1.37
C VAL A 183 13.55 -7.04 -0.31
N THR A 184 14.18 -8.20 -0.27
CA THR A 184 15.28 -8.48 0.66
C THR A 184 16.56 -8.80 -0.10
N ARG A 185 17.67 -8.76 0.60
CA ARG A 185 18.97 -9.21 0.11
C ARG A 185 19.47 -10.29 1.05
N ASP A 186 20.06 -11.33 0.48
CA ASP A 186 20.79 -12.31 1.25
C ASP A 186 21.93 -11.61 2.00
N PRO A 187 22.07 -11.79 3.34
CA PRO A 187 23.11 -11.16 4.11
C PRO A 187 24.53 -11.65 3.74
N ASP A 188 24.64 -12.84 3.14
CA ASP A 188 25.91 -13.49 2.82
C ASP A 188 26.34 -13.28 1.36
N THR A 189 25.52 -12.59 0.52
CA THR A 189 25.80 -12.24 -0.88
C THR A 189 25.56 -10.75 -1.13
#